data_c9f414a5d38f926e7342ad15774fbeca
#
_entry.id   c9f414a5d38f926e7342ad15774fbeca
#
_cell.length_a   1.000
_cell.length_b   1.000
_cell.length_c   1.000
_cell.angle_alpha   90.00
_cell.angle_beta   90.00
_cell.angle_gamma   90.00
#
_symmetry.space_group_name_H-M   'P 1'
#
loop_
_entity.id
_entity.type
_entity.pdbx_description
1 polymer ?
#
loop_
_entity_poly.entity_id
_entity_poly.type
_entity_poly.pdbx_seq_one_letter_code
_entity_poly.pdbx_strand_id
1 'polypeptide(L)'
;MSFFKFSDELNSLSEKALAKCREQFFEIDKITEFNQQKVLKAFINNGVSESHFTGSTGYGYGDRGREVLDELTAEIFDAEDAIIRHSFASGTHTLGVMLFGVLRPGDNVLCVSGTPYDTIHSVIGIDGKGDGSLADYGIVYKQVDLKDGKPDLEAIKEKGKMVIGYTIY
;
A
#
# COMPACT_ATOMS: atom_id res chain seq x y z
N MET A 1 -29.41 -7.23 20.66
CA MET A 1 -29.24 -8.41 21.55
C MET A 1 -27.81 -8.89 21.40
N SER A 2 -27.03 -8.91 22.48
CA SER A 2 -25.68 -9.51 22.44
C SER A 2 -25.80 -11.03 22.61
N PHE A 3 -25.08 -11.78 21.79
CA PHE A 3 -25.00 -13.24 21.87
C PHE A 3 -24.21 -13.69 23.12
N PHE A 4 -23.29 -12.84 23.56
CA PHE A 4 -22.48 -13.07 24.75
C PHE A 4 -23.01 -12.23 25.91
N LYS A 5 -23.01 -12.82 27.12
CA LYS A 5 -23.35 -12.12 28.36
C LYS A 5 -22.05 -11.60 29.00
N PHE A 6 -21.89 -10.29 28.97
CA PHE A 6 -20.83 -9.60 29.70
C PHE A 6 -21.38 -9.01 31.00
N SER A 7 -20.48 -8.69 31.94
CA SER A 7 -20.88 -7.98 33.15
C SER A 7 -21.41 -6.56 32.82
N ASP A 8 -22.30 -6.04 33.64
CA ASP A 8 -22.85 -4.69 33.46
C ASP A 8 -21.77 -3.61 33.52
N GLU A 9 -20.72 -3.82 34.28
CA GLU A 9 -19.54 -2.96 34.36
C GLU A 9 -18.77 -2.91 33.03
N LEU A 10 -18.57 -4.06 32.41
CA LEU A 10 -17.88 -4.16 31.11
C LEU A 10 -18.72 -3.52 29.98
N ASN A 11 -20.03 -3.76 29.99
CA ASN A 11 -20.96 -3.12 29.04
C ASN A 11 -20.94 -1.60 29.20
N SER A 12 -21.02 -1.09 30.42
CA SER A 12 -20.97 0.35 30.71
C SER A 12 -19.64 0.97 30.26
N LEU A 13 -18.52 0.28 30.46
CA LEU A 13 -17.20 0.75 29.98
C LEU A 13 -17.15 0.82 28.45
N SER A 14 -17.66 -0.20 27.79
CA SER A 14 -17.74 -0.25 26.33
C SER A 14 -18.58 0.90 25.77
N GLU A 15 -19.76 1.13 26.33
CA GLU A 15 -20.66 2.22 25.90
C GLU A 15 -20.00 3.61 26.08
N LYS A 16 -19.31 3.82 27.19
CA LYS A 16 -18.57 5.07 27.44
C LYS A 16 -17.43 5.26 26.43
N ALA A 17 -16.70 4.19 26.08
CA ALA A 17 -15.63 4.24 25.08
C ALA A 17 -16.19 4.56 23.69
N LEU A 18 -17.26 3.88 23.27
CA LEU A 18 -17.92 4.14 21.99
C LEU A 18 -18.48 5.56 21.89
N ALA A 19 -19.06 6.08 22.99
CA ALA A 19 -19.56 7.45 23.03
C ALA A 19 -18.44 8.49 22.82
N LYS A 20 -17.25 8.24 23.36
CA LYS A 20 -16.09 9.12 23.18
C LYS A 20 -15.53 9.10 21.75
N CYS A 21 -15.67 7.99 21.05
CA CYS A 21 -15.15 7.81 19.69
C CYS A 21 -16.17 8.13 18.59
N ARG A 22 -17.37 8.54 18.94
CA ARG A 22 -18.50 8.71 18.00
C ARG A 22 -18.18 9.67 16.85
N GLU A 23 -17.54 10.80 17.13
CA GLU A 23 -17.18 11.79 16.11
C GLU A 23 -16.15 11.23 15.14
N GLN A 24 -15.13 10.53 15.66
CA GLN A 24 -14.12 9.89 14.84
C GLN A 24 -14.70 8.81 13.95
N PHE A 25 -15.58 7.98 14.48
CA PHE A 25 -16.28 6.97 13.70
C PHE A 25 -17.14 7.58 12.60
N PHE A 26 -17.85 8.67 12.89
CA PHE A 26 -18.67 9.35 11.89
C PHE A 26 -17.82 9.90 10.71
N GLU A 27 -16.63 10.45 10.98
CA GLU A 27 -15.73 10.88 9.91
C GLU A 27 -15.14 9.68 9.13
N ILE A 28 -14.82 8.60 9.81
CA ILE A 28 -14.37 7.34 9.16
C ILE A 28 -15.49 6.77 8.29
N ASP A 29 -16.73 6.78 8.75
CA ASP A 29 -17.89 6.28 7.99
C ASP A 29 -18.06 7.03 6.65
N LYS A 30 -17.91 8.36 6.66
CA LYS A 30 -17.95 9.16 5.42
C LYS A 30 -16.85 8.76 4.43
N ILE A 31 -15.63 8.59 4.92
CA ILE A 31 -14.49 8.16 4.10
C ILE A 31 -14.74 6.76 3.55
N THR A 32 -15.26 5.88 4.39
CA THR A 32 -15.61 4.49 4.01
C THR A 32 -16.69 4.47 2.94
N GLU A 33 -17.76 5.25 3.11
CA GLU A 33 -18.84 5.35 2.13
C GLU A 33 -18.31 5.84 0.76
N PHE A 34 -17.51 6.90 0.76
CA PHE A 34 -16.91 7.43 -0.47
C PHE A 34 -16.04 6.38 -1.18
N ASN A 35 -15.14 5.73 -0.44
CA ASN A 35 -14.24 4.74 -1.03
C ASN A 35 -14.99 3.48 -1.49
N GLN A 36 -16.03 3.06 -0.78
CA GLN A 36 -16.86 1.93 -1.17
C GLN A 36 -17.62 2.21 -2.48
N GLN A 37 -18.17 3.41 -2.63
CA GLN A 37 -18.79 3.84 -3.88
C GLN A 37 -17.78 3.91 -5.02
N LYS A 38 -16.57 4.41 -4.78
CA LYS A 38 -15.47 4.46 -5.76
C LYS A 38 -15.12 3.06 -6.26
N VAL A 39 -14.91 2.11 -5.35
CA VAL A 39 -14.61 0.73 -5.70
C VAL A 39 -15.77 0.09 -6.47
N LEU A 40 -17.01 0.22 -5.99
CA LEU A 40 -18.18 -0.33 -6.67
C LEU A 40 -18.34 0.22 -8.08
N LYS A 41 -18.09 1.52 -8.26
CA LYS A 41 -18.12 2.15 -9.58
C LYS A 41 -17.10 1.52 -10.53
N ALA A 42 -15.88 1.28 -10.07
CA ALA A 42 -14.84 0.63 -10.87
C ALA A 42 -15.27 -0.80 -11.27
N PHE A 43 -15.88 -1.58 -10.37
CA PHE A 43 -16.45 -2.89 -10.69
C PHE A 43 -17.52 -2.82 -11.80
N ILE A 44 -18.39 -1.82 -11.74
CA ILE A 44 -19.44 -1.59 -12.74
C ILE A 44 -18.83 -1.17 -14.07
N ASN A 45 -17.90 -0.22 -14.07
CA ASN A 45 -17.27 0.30 -15.28
C ASN A 45 -16.51 -0.77 -16.06
N ASN A 46 -15.80 -1.66 -15.34
CA ASN A 46 -15.04 -2.75 -15.91
C ASN A 46 -15.90 -4.02 -16.16
N GLY A 47 -17.22 -3.93 -15.97
CA GLY A 47 -18.15 -5.01 -16.27
C GLY A 47 -17.87 -6.32 -15.52
N VAL A 48 -17.39 -6.24 -14.27
CA VAL A 48 -17.06 -7.41 -13.48
C VAL A 48 -18.28 -8.31 -13.31
N SER A 49 -18.13 -9.57 -13.64
CA SER A 49 -19.21 -10.56 -13.63
C SER A 49 -18.69 -11.94 -13.19
N GLU A 50 -19.59 -12.89 -12.99
CA GLU A 50 -19.26 -14.27 -12.61
C GLU A 50 -18.22 -14.92 -13.54
N SER A 51 -18.23 -14.55 -14.82
CA SER A 51 -17.30 -15.10 -15.81
C SER A 51 -15.82 -14.79 -15.53
N HIS A 52 -15.54 -13.75 -14.76
CA HIS A 52 -14.16 -13.36 -14.36
C HIS A 52 -13.62 -14.22 -13.23
N PHE A 53 -14.47 -14.95 -12.52
CA PHE A 53 -14.09 -15.88 -11.45
C PHE A 53 -13.91 -17.31 -11.94
N THR A 54 -14.10 -17.56 -13.22
CA THR A 54 -13.88 -18.88 -13.82
C THR A 54 -12.38 -19.17 -13.89
N GLY A 55 -11.98 -20.38 -13.50
CA GLY A 55 -10.59 -20.81 -13.57
C GLY A 55 -10.02 -20.73 -14.99
N SER A 56 -8.76 -20.31 -15.12
CA SER A 56 -8.02 -20.26 -16.37
C SER A 56 -6.81 -21.21 -16.33
N THR A 57 -6.11 -21.34 -17.46
CA THR A 57 -4.89 -22.16 -17.55
C THR A 57 -3.71 -21.57 -16.79
N GLY A 58 -3.77 -20.29 -16.43
CA GLY A 58 -2.68 -19.57 -15.76
C GLY A 58 -1.54 -19.11 -16.67
N TYR A 59 -1.61 -19.40 -17.97
CA TYR A 59 -0.58 -18.97 -18.95
C TYR A 59 -0.70 -17.50 -19.40
N GLY A 60 -1.70 -16.77 -18.90
CA GLY A 60 -1.87 -15.34 -19.19
C GLY A 60 -2.57 -15.03 -20.52
N TYR A 61 -2.90 -16.02 -21.31
CA TYR A 61 -3.66 -15.84 -22.56
C TYR A 61 -5.16 -15.95 -22.29
N GLY A 62 -5.88 -14.84 -22.47
CA GLY A 62 -7.32 -14.77 -22.26
C GLY A 62 -7.74 -15.00 -20.80
N ASP A 63 -6.89 -14.63 -19.85
CA ASP A 63 -7.19 -14.66 -18.42
C ASP A 63 -7.97 -13.39 -18.03
N ARG A 64 -9.25 -13.40 -18.40
CA ARG A 64 -10.15 -12.25 -18.21
C ARG A 64 -10.22 -11.79 -16.74
N GLY A 65 -10.14 -12.72 -15.79
CA GLY A 65 -10.16 -12.37 -14.37
C GLY A 65 -8.92 -11.58 -13.95
N ARG A 66 -7.76 -11.93 -14.47
CA ARG A 66 -6.50 -11.25 -14.17
C ARG A 66 -6.41 -9.90 -14.85
N GLU A 67 -6.81 -9.82 -16.12
CA GLU A 67 -6.84 -8.60 -16.90
C GLU A 67 -7.78 -7.57 -16.26
N VAL A 68 -9.02 -7.93 -15.95
CA VAL A 68 -9.98 -7.02 -15.33
C VAL A 68 -9.55 -6.59 -13.92
N LEU A 69 -8.81 -7.43 -13.19
CA LEU A 69 -8.31 -7.06 -11.86
C LEU A 69 -7.24 -5.96 -11.93
N ASP A 70 -6.39 -6.00 -12.94
CA ASP A 70 -5.40 -4.96 -13.19
C ASP A 70 -6.10 -3.65 -13.60
N GLU A 71 -7.01 -3.67 -14.56
CA GLU A 71 -7.80 -2.51 -15.02
C GLU A 71 -8.60 -1.87 -13.89
N LEU A 72 -9.32 -2.69 -13.13
CA LEU A 72 -10.10 -2.28 -11.96
C LEU A 72 -9.22 -1.57 -10.92
N THR A 73 -8.05 -2.14 -10.63
CA THR A 73 -7.13 -1.59 -9.64
C THR A 73 -6.53 -0.29 -10.12
N ALA A 74 -6.14 -0.20 -11.39
CA ALA A 74 -5.67 1.05 -11.99
C ALA A 74 -6.72 2.16 -11.87
N GLU A 75 -8.00 1.88 -12.17
CA GLU A 75 -9.10 2.85 -12.03
C GLU A 75 -9.29 3.28 -10.58
N ILE A 76 -9.28 2.35 -9.61
CA ILE A 76 -9.47 2.67 -8.19
C ILE A 76 -8.38 3.62 -7.68
N PHE A 77 -7.14 3.43 -8.12
CA PHE A 77 -5.99 4.22 -7.65
C PHE A 77 -5.64 5.39 -8.57
N ASP A 78 -6.42 5.63 -9.64
CA ASP A 78 -6.17 6.68 -10.65
C ASP A 78 -4.74 6.56 -11.22
N ALA A 79 -4.35 5.33 -11.54
CA ALA A 79 -3.06 4.98 -12.10
C ALA A 79 -3.19 4.61 -13.59
N GLU A 80 -2.09 4.71 -14.33
CA GLU A 80 -2.05 4.31 -15.76
C GLU A 80 -2.19 2.81 -15.93
N ASP A 81 -1.68 2.02 -14.97
CA ASP A 81 -1.71 0.57 -14.98
C ASP A 81 -1.56 0.00 -13.57
N ALA A 82 -1.88 -1.27 -13.38
CA ALA A 82 -1.67 -1.99 -12.14
C ALA A 82 -1.32 -3.46 -12.41
N ILE A 83 -0.61 -4.07 -11.49
CA ILE A 83 -0.28 -5.51 -11.54
C ILE A 83 -0.67 -6.15 -10.22
N ILE A 84 -1.72 -6.95 -10.24
CA ILE A 84 -2.20 -7.72 -9.08
C ILE A 84 -1.99 -9.20 -9.32
N ARG A 85 -1.09 -9.81 -8.54
CA ARG A 85 -0.77 -11.25 -8.71
C ARG A 85 -0.68 -11.92 -7.34
N HIS A 86 -1.20 -13.12 -7.25
CA HIS A 86 -1.09 -13.95 -6.04
C HIS A 86 0.36 -14.36 -5.73
N SER A 87 1.25 -14.27 -6.70
CA SER A 87 2.69 -14.52 -6.52
C SER A 87 3.42 -13.45 -5.74
N PHE A 88 2.83 -12.28 -5.53
CA PHE A 88 3.33 -11.30 -4.56
C PHE A 88 3.00 -11.78 -3.14
N ALA A 89 3.97 -12.44 -2.52
CA ALA A 89 3.77 -13.15 -1.27
C ALA A 89 3.55 -12.24 -0.05
N SER A 90 3.99 -10.98 -0.13
CA SER A 90 3.86 -9.98 0.94
C SER A 90 4.05 -8.56 0.41
N GLY A 91 3.70 -7.55 1.22
CA GLY A 91 3.99 -6.15 0.90
C GLY A 91 5.49 -5.89 0.71
N THR A 92 6.34 -6.44 1.56
CA THR A 92 7.81 -6.35 1.42
C THR A 92 8.29 -6.94 0.10
N HIS A 93 7.76 -8.10 -0.30
CA HIS A 93 8.07 -8.72 -1.59
C HIS A 93 7.64 -7.82 -2.75
N THR A 94 6.44 -7.26 -2.70
CA THR A 94 5.93 -6.34 -3.73
C THR A 94 6.83 -5.11 -3.88
N LEU A 95 7.20 -4.48 -2.75
CA LEU A 95 8.12 -3.34 -2.74
C LEU A 95 9.50 -3.71 -3.28
N GLY A 96 10.02 -4.87 -2.88
CA GLY A 96 11.29 -5.38 -3.40
C GLY A 96 11.27 -5.56 -4.92
N VAL A 97 10.25 -6.24 -5.44
CA VAL A 97 10.07 -6.44 -6.88
C VAL A 97 9.98 -5.10 -7.63
N MET A 98 9.22 -4.15 -7.11
CA MET A 98 9.11 -2.80 -7.68
C MET A 98 10.46 -2.08 -7.70
N LEU A 99 11.17 -2.05 -6.57
CA LEU A 99 12.44 -1.35 -6.46
C LEU A 99 13.51 -1.95 -7.39
N PHE A 100 13.66 -3.28 -7.42
CA PHE A 100 14.59 -3.95 -8.35
C PHE A 100 14.15 -3.83 -9.82
N GLY A 101 12.85 -3.68 -10.07
CA GLY A 101 12.30 -3.50 -11.41
C GLY A 101 12.64 -2.13 -12.02
N VAL A 102 12.59 -1.06 -11.23
CA VAL A 102 12.74 0.31 -11.70
C VAL A 102 14.15 0.88 -11.53
N LEU A 103 14.92 0.41 -10.54
CA LEU A 103 16.25 0.92 -10.22
C LEU A 103 17.35 0.23 -11.04
N ARG A 104 18.41 0.97 -11.28
CA ARG A 104 19.62 0.49 -11.96
C ARG A 104 20.85 0.83 -11.13
N PRO A 105 21.95 0.09 -11.26
CA PRO A 105 23.21 0.40 -10.59
C PRO A 105 23.63 1.85 -10.82
N GLY A 106 23.93 2.57 -9.73
CA GLY A 106 24.24 4.00 -9.71
C GLY A 106 23.06 4.93 -9.44
N ASP A 107 21.85 4.41 -9.40
CA ASP A 107 20.67 5.20 -9.03
C ASP A 107 20.64 5.54 -7.54
N ASN A 108 19.88 6.59 -7.21
CA ASN A 108 19.64 6.99 -5.84
C ASN A 108 18.16 6.79 -5.48
N VAL A 109 17.92 6.20 -4.31
CA VAL A 109 16.60 6.10 -3.69
C VAL A 109 16.53 7.10 -2.55
N LEU A 110 15.54 7.97 -2.55
CA LEU A 110 15.27 8.90 -1.47
C LEU A 110 13.95 8.55 -0.78
N CYS A 111 14.01 8.11 0.47
CA CYS A 111 12.83 7.96 1.31
C CYS A 111 12.46 9.34 1.89
N VAL A 112 11.25 9.82 1.60
CA VAL A 112 10.80 11.18 1.94
C VAL A 112 9.91 11.22 3.18
N SER A 113 9.68 10.08 3.81
CA SER A 113 8.85 9.92 5.01
C SER A 113 9.63 9.43 6.24
N GLY A 114 10.94 9.63 6.27
CA GLY A 114 11.82 9.12 7.31
C GLY A 114 12.29 7.70 7.04
N THR A 115 12.65 6.98 8.10
CA THR A 115 13.11 5.59 7.98
C THR A 115 11.95 4.70 7.50
N PRO A 116 12.15 3.90 6.45
CA PRO A 116 11.13 2.99 5.96
C PRO A 116 10.86 1.87 6.98
N TYR A 117 9.80 1.11 6.73
CA TYR A 117 9.42 -0.01 7.57
C TYR A 117 10.55 -1.07 7.65
N ASP A 118 10.78 -1.64 8.82
CA ASP A 118 11.94 -2.48 9.14
C ASP A 118 12.15 -3.68 8.19
N THR A 119 11.05 -4.31 7.73
CA THR A 119 11.16 -5.47 6.83
C THR A 119 11.76 -5.14 5.45
N ILE A 120 11.76 -3.85 5.04
CA ILE A 120 12.38 -3.45 3.77
C ILE A 120 13.86 -3.08 3.93
N HIS A 121 14.37 -2.94 5.16
CA HIS A 121 15.75 -2.56 5.42
C HIS A 121 16.76 -3.52 4.79
N SER A 122 16.52 -4.83 4.89
CA SER A 122 17.39 -5.84 4.28
C SER A 122 17.35 -5.80 2.75
N VAL A 123 16.20 -5.48 2.16
CA VAL A 123 16.04 -5.32 0.70
C VAL A 123 16.82 -4.12 0.22
N ILE A 124 16.76 -3.00 0.93
CA ILE A 124 17.49 -1.77 0.59
C ILE A 124 18.99 -1.91 0.93
N GLY A 125 19.33 -2.61 2.02
CA GLY A 125 20.69 -2.73 2.52
C GLY A 125 21.06 -1.63 3.53
N ILE A 126 20.06 -1.06 4.24
CA ILE A 126 20.30 0.01 5.23
C ILE A 126 21.14 -0.50 6.40
N ASP A 127 20.87 -1.71 6.87
CA ASP A 127 21.51 -2.28 8.06
C ASP A 127 22.88 -2.91 7.76
N GLY A 128 23.36 -2.82 6.52
CA GLY A 128 24.65 -3.37 6.09
C GLY A 128 24.74 -4.88 6.21
N LYS A 129 23.60 -5.57 6.27
CA LYS A 129 23.52 -7.03 6.44
C LYS A 129 22.60 -7.58 5.36
N GLY A 130 23.18 -8.20 4.38
CA GLY A 130 22.38 -8.94 3.41
C GLY A 130 23.14 -9.04 2.08
N ASP A 131 23.23 -10.25 1.59
CA ASP A 131 23.73 -10.51 0.24
C ASP A 131 22.56 -10.29 -0.73
N GLY A 132 22.77 -9.48 -1.77
CA GLY A 132 21.79 -9.22 -2.81
C GLY A 132 20.83 -8.07 -2.52
N SER A 133 21.19 -7.17 -1.61
CA SER A 133 20.44 -5.92 -1.36
C SER A 133 20.60 -4.90 -2.50
N LEU A 134 19.75 -3.87 -2.54
CA LEU A 134 19.91 -2.77 -3.50
C LEU A 134 21.30 -2.09 -3.36
N ALA A 135 21.82 -1.96 -2.13
CA ALA A 135 23.14 -1.42 -1.88
C ALA A 135 24.26 -2.26 -2.54
N ASP A 136 24.14 -3.60 -2.54
CA ASP A 136 25.09 -4.50 -3.18
C ASP A 136 25.09 -4.34 -4.70
N TYR A 137 23.96 -3.93 -5.28
CA TYR A 137 23.83 -3.58 -6.70
C TYR A 137 24.20 -2.14 -7.02
N GLY A 138 24.77 -1.40 -6.05
CA GLY A 138 25.25 -0.05 -6.25
C GLY A 138 24.19 1.04 -6.24
N ILE A 139 23.01 0.76 -5.68
CA ILE A 139 21.96 1.77 -5.44
C ILE A 139 22.25 2.48 -4.13
N VAL A 140 22.20 3.81 -4.13
CA VAL A 140 22.50 4.64 -2.96
C VAL A 140 21.18 5.03 -2.28
N TYR A 141 21.03 4.61 -1.02
CA TYR A 141 19.88 5.01 -0.19
C TYR A 141 20.14 6.35 0.51
N LYS A 142 19.11 7.19 0.53
CA LYS A 142 19.05 8.44 1.29
C LYS A 142 17.67 8.56 1.92
N GLN A 143 17.58 9.36 3.00
CA GLN A 143 16.28 9.68 3.60
C GLN A 143 16.19 11.16 4.00
N VAL A 144 14.95 11.63 4.10
CA VAL A 144 14.55 12.89 4.69
C VAL A 144 13.50 12.58 5.74
N ASP A 145 13.75 13.02 6.98
CA ASP A 145 12.80 12.83 8.07
C ASP A 145 11.61 13.79 7.92
N LEU A 146 10.50 13.39 8.50
CA LEU A 146 9.31 14.25 8.55
C LEU A 146 9.57 15.47 9.43
N LYS A 147 9.08 16.62 8.98
CA LYS A 147 9.03 17.84 9.76
C LYS A 147 7.59 18.10 10.19
N ASP A 148 7.34 18.14 11.49
CA ASP A 148 5.98 18.29 12.05
C ASP A 148 4.95 17.27 11.48
N GLY A 149 5.40 16.02 11.29
CA GLY A 149 4.57 14.93 10.75
C GLY A 149 4.26 15.04 9.25
N LYS A 150 4.96 15.93 8.52
CA LYS A 150 4.78 16.14 7.06
C LYS A 150 6.12 16.01 6.33
N PRO A 151 6.11 15.65 5.03
CA PRO A 151 7.31 15.67 4.20
C PRO A 151 7.96 17.07 4.18
N ASP A 152 9.27 17.14 4.45
CA ASP A 152 10.06 18.37 4.36
C ASP A 152 10.45 18.64 2.91
N LEU A 153 9.63 19.44 2.21
CA LEU A 153 9.82 19.73 0.78
C LEU A 153 11.14 20.44 0.47
N GLU A 154 11.65 21.26 1.38
CA GLU A 154 12.93 21.97 1.19
C GLU A 154 14.10 20.98 1.27
N ALA A 155 14.12 20.13 2.28
CA ALA A 155 15.15 19.10 2.42
C ALA A 155 15.07 18.06 1.28
N ILE A 156 13.88 17.75 0.80
CA ILE A 156 13.67 16.86 -0.35
C ILE A 156 14.25 17.48 -1.63
N LYS A 157 14.01 18.76 -1.91
CA LYS A 157 14.57 19.46 -3.07
C LYS A 157 16.10 19.53 -3.02
N GLU A 158 16.66 19.74 -1.84
CA GLU A 158 18.11 19.81 -1.65
C GLU A 158 18.78 18.44 -1.87
N LYS A 159 18.18 17.36 -1.37
CA LYS A 159 18.73 15.99 -1.47
C LYS A 159 18.37 15.25 -2.75
N GLY A 160 17.34 15.67 -3.48
CA GLY A 160 16.71 14.88 -4.53
C GLY A 160 17.02 15.32 -5.95
N LYS A 161 17.68 14.47 -6.74
CA LYS A 161 17.57 14.47 -8.21
C LYS A 161 16.68 13.33 -8.73
N MET A 162 16.42 12.28 -7.95
CA MET A 162 15.44 11.24 -8.23
C MET A 162 14.76 10.85 -6.93
N VAL A 163 13.45 10.95 -6.88
CA VAL A 163 12.64 10.64 -5.71
C VAL A 163 11.72 9.48 -6.07
N ILE A 164 11.89 8.36 -5.38
CA ILE A 164 10.83 7.36 -5.28
C ILE A 164 10.23 7.53 -3.90
N GLY A 165 9.08 8.19 -3.84
CA GLY A 165 8.29 8.30 -2.62
C GLY A 165 7.25 7.18 -2.60
N TYR A 166 7.19 6.40 -1.52
CA TYR A 166 6.01 5.60 -1.22
C TYR A 166 5.53 5.94 0.18
N THR A 167 4.22 5.96 0.32
CA THR A 167 3.58 6.10 1.62
C THR A 167 2.78 4.84 1.86
N ILE A 168 3.11 4.11 2.93
CA ILE A 168 2.28 3.00 3.43
C ILE A 168 1.45 3.60 4.56
N TYR A 169 0.15 3.61 4.39
CA TYR A 169 -0.83 3.94 5.44
C TYR A 169 -1.38 2.65 6.03
#